data_99c37e19c33092314b47482b3483db62
#
_entry.id   99c37e19c33092314b47482b3483db62
#
_cell.length_a   1.000
_cell.length_b   1.000
_cell.length_c   1.000
_cell.angle_alpha   90.00
_cell.angle_beta   90.00
_cell.angle_gamma   90.00
#
_symmetry.space_group_name_H-M   'P 1'
#
loop_
_entity.id
_entity.type
_entity.pdbx_description
1 polymer ?
#
loop_
_entity_poly.entity_id
_entity_poly.type
_entity_poly.pdbx_seq_one_letter_code
_entity_poly.pdbx_strand_id
1 'polypeptide(L)'
;MLFYRAALPLSSRTLNYAAGIIRRHRKSIGSCWRKLNPGQQALLVLAYLRKGETFAELAAGFGIGTTTAWRYVEETTALLAARAPKLRRAVRDAAKAGWAYVVLDGTLIPIDRVAADRPFYSGKHKKHGMNLQVIASPGGDIVWVSGALPGSVHDKKAEWI
;
A
#
# COMPACT_ATOMS: atom_id res chain seq x y z
N MET A 1 -29.05 16.31 0.54
CA MET A 1 -27.72 15.68 0.39
C MET A 1 -27.58 14.63 1.49
N LEU A 2 -27.35 13.37 1.13
CA LEU A 2 -27.16 12.28 2.10
C LEU A 2 -25.67 12.21 2.46
N PHE A 3 -25.34 12.35 3.76
CA PHE A 3 -23.99 12.18 4.26
C PHE A 3 -23.84 10.78 4.85
N TYR A 4 -22.95 9.99 4.28
CA TYR A 4 -22.53 8.70 4.84
C TYR A 4 -21.26 8.87 5.67
N ARG A 5 -21.33 8.61 6.98
CA ARG A 5 -20.15 8.54 7.85
C ARG A 5 -19.61 7.11 7.81
N ALA A 6 -18.55 6.90 7.08
CA ALA A 6 -17.88 5.62 7.08
C ALA A 6 -16.87 5.55 8.25
N ALA A 7 -17.02 4.55 9.12
CA ALA A 7 -16.00 4.22 10.09
C ALA A 7 -14.79 3.56 9.38
N LEU A 8 -13.59 4.10 9.60
CA LEU A 8 -12.35 3.46 9.19
C LEU A 8 -11.75 2.74 10.40
N PRO A 9 -11.60 1.41 10.38
CA PRO A 9 -10.98 0.66 11.47
C PRO A 9 -9.44 0.85 11.46
N LEU A 10 -9.02 2.09 11.69
CA LEU A 10 -7.62 2.51 11.72
C LEU A 10 -7.33 3.28 13.01
N SER A 11 -6.14 3.08 13.57
CA SER A 11 -5.74 3.80 14.76
C SER A 11 -5.37 5.26 14.45
N SER A 12 -5.57 6.14 15.43
CA SER A 12 -5.07 7.52 15.35
C SER A 12 -3.54 7.56 15.13
N ARG A 13 -2.82 6.55 15.60
CA ARG A 13 -1.37 6.42 15.40
C ARG A 13 -1.04 6.25 13.92
N THR A 14 -1.78 5.43 13.18
CA THR A 14 -1.61 5.23 11.74
C THR A 14 -1.88 6.52 10.98
N LEU A 15 -2.97 7.21 11.31
CA LEU A 15 -3.31 8.51 10.70
C LEU A 15 -2.21 9.54 10.95
N ASN A 16 -1.77 9.69 12.19
CA ASN A 16 -0.74 10.66 12.58
C ASN A 16 0.62 10.36 11.94
N TYR A 17 0.97 9.08 11.77
CA TYR A 17 2.18 8.66 11.08
C TYR A 17 2.15 9.10 9.61
N ALA A 18 1.08 8.80 8.88
CA ALA A 18 0.91 9.19 7.48
C ALA A 18 0.89 10.72 7.33
N ALA A 19 0.13 11.43 8.17
CA ALA A 19 0.08 12.89 8.20
C ALA A 19 1.46 13.52 8.46
N GLY A 20 2.25 12.92 9.34
CA GLY A 20 3.62 13.35 9.63
C GLY A 20 4.56 13.21 8.42
N ILE A 21 4.42 12.14 7.65
CA ILE A 21 5.16 11.93 6.39
C ILE A 21 4.82 13.03 5.38
N ILE A 22 3.52 13.25 5.15
CA ILE A 22 3.02 14.26 4.22
C ILE A 22 3.50 15.66 4.63
N ARG A 23 3.43 16.00 5.91
CA ARG A 23 3.88 17.30 6.43
C ARG A 23 5.37 17.54 6.13
N ARG A 24 6.24 16.56 6.40
CA ARG A 24 7.68 16.66 6.11
C ARG A 24 7.93 16.79 4.61
N HIS A 25 7.25 16.04 3.78
CA HIS A 25 7.37 16.13 2.33
C HIS A 25 6.96 17.51 1.82
N ARG A 26 5.78 18.01 2.22
CA ARG A 26 5.32 19.35 1.82
C ARG A 26 6.31 20.45 2.22
N LYS A 27 6.91 20.34 3.40
CA LYS A 27 7.96 21.25 3.86
C LYS A 27 9.21 21.17 2.97
N SER A 28 9.64 19.96 2.60
CA SER A 28 10.86 19.77 1.79
C SER A 28 10.73 20.28 0.36
N ILE A 29 9.51 20.27 -0.21
CA ILE A 29 9.25 20.76 -1.57
C ILE A 29 8.70 22.20 -1.62
N GLY A 30 8.64 22.88 -0.46
CA GLY A 30 8.10 24.25 -0.37
C GLY A 30 6.63 24.39 -0.78
N SER A 31 5.83 23.31 -0.66
CA SER A 31 4.42 23.32 -1.09
C SER A 31 3.54 24.03 -0.08
N CYS A 32 3.22 25.30 -0.33
CA CYS A 32 2.41 26.15 0.56
C CYS A 32 0.90 26.00 0.31
N TRP A 33 0.48 25.74 -0.90
CA TRP A 33 -0.92 25.78 -1.33
C TRP A 33 -1.48 24.38 -1.56
N ARG A 34 -2.20 23.87 -0.57
CA ARG A 34 -2.90 22.59 -0.65
C ARG A 34 -4.29 22.73 -0.04
N LYS A 35 -5.33 22.31 -0.75
CA LYS A 35 -6.72 22.43 -0.28
C LYS A 35 -6.97 21.62 1.01
N LEU A 36 -6.40 20.42 1.10
CA LEU A 36 -6.47 19.61 2.31
C LEU A 36 -5.22 19.79 3.17
N ASN A 37 -5.39 19.84 4.48
CA ASN A 37 -4.27 19.77 5.41
C ASN A 37 -3.65 18.35 5.41
N PRO A 38 -2.45 18.13 5.97
CA PRO A 38 -1.79 16.82 5.96
C PRO A 38 -2.60 15.69 6.60
N GLY A 39 -3.39 15.98 7.63
CA GLY A 39 -4.26 15.00 8.29
C GLY A 39 -5.43 14.58 7.39
N GLN A 40 -6.06 15.55 6.73
CA GLN A 40 -7.14 15.28 5.79
C GLN A 40 -6.66 14.51 4.55
N GLN A 41 -5.48 14.87 4.00
CA GLN A 41 -4.88 14.10 2.91
C GLN A 41 -4.56 12.67 3.34
N ALA A 42 -3.98 12.48 4.53
CA ALA A 42 -3.72 11.15 5.07
C ALA A 42 -5.01 10.34 5.23
N LEU A 43 -6.08 10.95 5.75
CA LEU A 43 -7.38 10.30 5.92
C LEU A 43 -7.97 9.87 4.57
N LEU A 44 -7.93 10.75 3.56
CA LEU A 44 -8.38 10.44 2.20
C LEU A 44 -7.64 9.20 1.64
N VAL A 45 -6.31 9.19 1.74
CA VAL A 45 -5.50 8.10 1.19
C VAL A 45 -5.71 6.79 1.96
N LEU A 46 -5.84 6.86 3.28
CA LEU A 46 -6.14 5.68 4.10
C LEU A 46 -7.56 5.14 3.82
N ALA A 47 -8.53 6.01 3.53
CA ALA A 47 -9.85 5.59 3.07
C ALA A 47 -9.78 4.87 1.72
N TYR A 48 -9.06 5.43 0.75
CA TYR A 48 -8.80 4.80 -0.54
C TYR A 48 -8.18 3.40 -0.38
N LEU A 49 -7.07 3.30 0.35
CA LEU A 49 -6.33 2.04 0.53
C LEU A 49 -7.13 0.98 1.30
N ARG A 50 -8.02 1.40 2.20
CA ARG A 50 -8.79 0.47 3.04
C ARG A 50 -10.10 0.04 2.43
N LYS A 51 -10.78 0.93 1.68
CA LYS A 51 -12.14 0.69 1.19
C LYS A 51 -12.22 0.55 -0.33
N GLY A 52 -11.23 1.00 -1.09
CA GLY A 52 -11.25 0.98 -2.54
C GLY A 52 -12.28 1.96 -3.13
N GLU A 53 -12.63 3.04 -2.40
CA GLU A 53 -13.55 4.06 -2.91
C GLU A 53 -13.01 4.72 -4.17
N THR A 54 -13.88 5.08 -5.09
CA THR A 54 -13.49 5.76 -6.33
C THR A 54 -12.95 7.17 -6.06
N PHE A 55 -12.13 7.68 -6.96
CA PHE A 55 -11.65 9.07 -6.84
C PHE A 55 -12.77 10.09 -6.87
N ALA A 56 -13.90 9.79 -7.53
CA ALA A 56 -15.07 10.65 -7.55
C ALA A 56 -15.75 10.73 -6.17
N GLU A 57 -15.93 9.60 -5.49
CA GLU A 57 -16.49 9.53 -4.14
C GLU A 57 -15.58 10.23 -3.12
N LEU A 58 -14.28 9.96 -3.18
CA LEU A 58 -13.31 10.64 -2.33
C LEU A 58 -13.30 12.16 -2.57
N ALA A 59 -13.34 12.59 -3.84
CA ALA A 59 -13.40 13.99 -4.18
C ALA A 59 -14.64 14.69 -3.61
N ALA A 60 -15.81 14.06 -3.74
CA ALA A 60 -17.05 14.54 -3.18
C ALA A 60 -17.00 14.60 -1.64
N GLY A 61 -16.52 13.54 -0.99
CA GLY A 61 -16.43 13.46 0.47
C GLY A 61 -15.48 14.47 1.10
N PHE A 62 -14.39 14.81 0.41
CA PHE A 62 -13.39 15.77 0.89
C PHE A 62 -13.52 17.17 0.28
N GLY A 63 -14.51 17.43 -0.57
CA GLY A 63 -14.77 18.73 -1.19
C GLY A 63 -13.64 19.19 -2.12
N ILE A 64 -13.00 18.28 -2.87
CA ILE A 64 -11.91 18.55 -3.82
C ILE A 64 -12.25 18.03 -5.22
N GLY A 65 -11.45 18.35 -6.21
CA GLY A 65 -11.61 17.77 -7.56
C GLY A 65 -11.04 16.34 -7.63
N THR A 66 -11.59 15.51 -8.53
CA THR A 66 -11.19 14.11 -8.76
C THR A 66 -9.70 13.98 -9.08
N THR A 67 -9.16 14.83 -9.95
CA THR A 67 -7.73 14.87 -10.27
C THR A 67 -6.86 15.19 -9.02
N THR A 68 -7.37 16.03 -8.12
CA THR A 68 -6.67 16.36 -6.88
C THR A 68 -6.68 15.16 -5.93
N ALA A 69 -7.79 14.43 -5.83
CA ALA A 69 -7.87 13.20 -5.05
C ALA A 69 -6.87 12.17 -5.57
N TRP A 70 -6.83 11.93 -6.89
CA TRP A 70 -5.85 11.05 -7.52
C TRP A 70 -4.40 11.46 -7.19
N ARG A 71 -4.04 12.75 -7.37
CA ARG A 71 -2.70 13.25 -7.06
C ARG A 71 -2.30 13.04 -5.60
N TYR A 72 -3.24 13.21 -4.66
CA TYR A 72 -2.98 12.98 -3.24
C TYR A 72 -2.74 11.50 -2.94
N VAL A 73 -3.46 10.61 -3.59
CA VAL A 73 -3.25 9.17 -3.47
C VAL A 73 -1.88 8.78 -4.02
N GLU A 74 -1.56 9.16 -5.25
CA GLU A 74 -0.27 8.89 -5.89
C GLU A 74 0.91 9.41 -5.05
N GLU A 75 0.89 10.68 -4.68
CA GLU A 75 1.95 11.30 -3.87
C GLU A 75 2.15 10.55 -2.55
N THR A 76 1.06 10.29 -1.84
CA THR A 76 1.16 9.68 -0.49
C THR A 76 1.55 8.22 -0.56
N THR A 77 1.04 7.47 -1.54
CA THR A 77 1.41 6.06 -1.76
C THR A 77 2.90 5.94 -2.10
N ALA A 78 3.43 6.80 -2.97
CA ALA A 78 4.86 6.85 -3.26
C ALA A 78 5.71 7.16 -2.02
N LEU A 79 5.25 8.11 -1.18
CA LEU A 79 5.93 8.45 0.07
C LEU A 79 5.93 7.32 1.09
N LEU A 80 4.87 6.52 1.16
CA LEU A 80 4.77 5.34 2.02
C LEU A 80 5.66 4.23 1.48
N ALA A 81 5.61 3.94 0.18
CA ALA A 81 6.43 2.93 -0.49
C ALA A 81 7.94 3.20 -0.32
N ALA A 82 8.36 4.46 -0.43
CA ALA A 82 9.76 4.86 -0.21
C ALA A 82 10.24 4.59 1.24
N ARG A 83 9.33 4.35 2.18
CA ARG A 83 9.63 4.03 3.59
C ARG A 83 9.41 2.57 3.94
N ALA A 84 8.95 1.77 3.00
CA ALA A 84 8.82 0.33 3.22
C ALA A 84 10.20 -0.27 3.58
N PRO A 85 10.26 -1.17 4.56
CA PRO A 85 11.51 -1.81 4.94
C PRO A 85 12.04 -2.63 3.76
N LYS A 86 13.37 -2.55 3.51
CA LYS A 86 14.02 -3.45 2.57
C LYS A 86 14.17 -4.84 3.20
N LEU A 87 14.18 -5.91 2.39
CA LEU A 87 14.31 -7.29 2.84
C LEU A 87 15.44 -7.49 3.87
N ARG A 88 16.66 -7.03 3.55
CA ARG A 88 17.82 -7.13 4.46
C ARG A 88 17.58 -6.48 5.82
N ARG A 89 16.81 -5.39 5.84
CA ARG A 89 16.47 -4.72 7.10
C ARG A 89 15.45 -5.54 7.89
N ALA A 90 14.39 -6.03 7.24
CA ALA A 90 13.37 -6.83 7.88
C ALA A 90 13.96 -8.09 8.54
N VAL A 91 14.81 -8.83 7.81
CA VAL A 91 15.51 -10.02 8.33
C VAL A 91 16.44 -9.69 9.50
N ARG A 92 17.21 -8.61 9.40
CA ARG A 92 18.09 -8.16 10.48
C ARG A 92 17.31 -7.75 11.73
N ASP A 93 16.19 -7.05 11.55
CA ASP A 93 15.36 -6.61 12.67
C ASP A 93 14.66 -7.79 13.33
N ALA A 94 14.25 -8.82 12.58
CA ALA A 94 13.75 -10.09 13.08
C ALA A 94 14.80 -10.83 13.94
N ALA A 95 16.04 -10.94 13.44
CA ALA A 95 17.15 -11.56 14.18
C ALA A 95 17.46 -10.80 15.49
N LYS A 96 17.46 -9.46 15.46
CA LYS A 96 17.64 -8.62 16.66
C LYS A 96 16.51 -8.77 17.68
N ALA A 97 15.29 -9.03 17.21
CA ALA A 97 14.14 -9.29 18.07
C ALA A 97 14.17 -10.70 18.70
N GLY A 98 15.18 -11.51 18.35
CA GLY A 98 15.34 -12.88 18.88
C GLY A 98 14.32 -13.87 18.33
N TRP A 99 13.72 -13.62 17.17
CA TRP A 99 12.77 -14.56 16.59
C TRP A 99 13.45 -15.81 16.10
N ALA A 100 12.94 -16.98 16.51
CA ALA A 100 13.45 -18.27 16.11
C ALA A 100 13.23 -18.56 14.62
N TYR A 101 12.21 -17.96 14.02
CA TYR A 101 11.87 -18.10 12.61
C TYR A 101 11.04 -16.90 12.12
N VAL A 102 10.91 -16.78 10.82
CA VAL A 102 9.94 -15.92 10.13
C VAL A 102 9.12 -16.78 9.19
N VAL A 103 7.90 -16.39 8.91
CA VAL A 103 7.03 -17.06 7.93
C VAL A 103 7.22 -16.36 6.59
N LEU A 104 7.64 -17.11 5.57
CA LEU A 104 7.68 -16.65 4.18
C LEU A 104 6.51 -17.27 3.43
N ASP A 105 5.69 -16.43 2.82
CA ASP A 105 4.55 -16.87 2.01
C ASP A 105 4.45 -16.05 0.72
N GLY A 106 3.90 -16.69 -0.32
CA GLY A 106 3.62 -16.07 -1.61
C GLY A 106 2.12 -15.93 -1.82
N THR A 107 1.66 -14.74 -2.19
CA THR A 107 0.26 -14.50 -2.49
C THR A 107 0.07 -13.94 -3.90
N LEU A 108 -1.00 -14.40 -4.58
CA LEU A 108 -1.41 -13.86 -5.87
C LEU A 108 -2.52 -12.82 -5.67
N ILE A 109 -2.25 -11.59 -6.05
CA ILE A 109 -3.27 -10.54 -6.12
C ILE A 109 -3.92 -10.60 -7.49
N PRO A 110 -5.22 -10.94 -7.59
CA PRO A 110 -5.92 -10.97 -8.87
C PRO A 110 -5.93 -9.59 -9.53
N ILE A 111 -5.83 -9.59 -10.85
CA ILE A 111 -5.99 -8.39 -11.69
C ILE A 111 -6.97 -8.67 -12.81
N ASP A 112 -7.77 -7.65 -13.16
CA ASP A 112 -8.66 -7.69 -14.31
C ASP A 112 -7.84 -7.43 -15.58
N ARG A 113 -7.40 -8.54 -16.22
CA ARG A 113 -6.64 -8.49 -17.46
C ARG A 113 -7.21 -9.45 -18.48
N VAL A 114 -7.08 -9.09 -19.76
CA VAL A 114 -7.51 -9.94 -20.88
C VAL A 114 -6.52 -11.07 -21.14
N ALA A 115 -6.97 -12.12 -21.81
CA ALA A 115 -6.19 -13.33 -22.08
C ALA A 115 -4.85 -13.10 -22.80
N ALA A 116 -4.66 -11.96 -23.47
CA ALA A 116 -3.40 -11.58 -24.14
C ALA A 116 -2.24 -11.32 -23.15
N ASP A 117 -2.53 -11.03 -21.88
CA ASP A 117 -1.53 -10.72 -20.85
C ASP A 117 -0.93 -11.98 -20.21
N ARG A 118 -0.38 -12.88 -21.04
CA ARG A 118 0.23 -14.15 -20.61
C ARG A 118 1.24 -14.05 -19.44
N PRO A 119 2.09 -13.02 -19.35
CA PRO A 119 3.04 -12.90 -18.23
C PRO A 119 2.37 -12.83 -16.87
N PHE A 120 1.13 -12.37 -16.81
CA PHE A 120 0.38 -12.23 -15.55
C PHE A 120 -0.48 -13.46 -15.24
N TYR A 121 -0.55 -14.46 -16.13
CA TYR A 121 -1.33 -15.66 -15.90
C TYR A 121 -0.58 -16.66 -15.00
N SER A 122 -1.13 -16.93 -13.82
CA SER A 122 -0.65 -17.96 -12.92
C SER A 122 -1.25 -19.31 -13.26
N GLY A 123 -0.43 -20.23 -13.76
CA GLY A 123 -0.85 -21.61 -14.05
C GLY A 123 -1.29 -22.36 -12.78
N LYS A 124 -0.69 -22.06 -11.63
CA LYS A 124 -1.05 -22.65 -10.32
C LYS A 124 -2.46 -22.24 -9.88
N HIS A 125 -2.79 -20.96 -10.01
CA HIS A 125 -4.06 -20.41 -9.55
C HIS A 125 -5.11 -20.29 -10.66
N LYS A 126 -4.74 -20.58 -11.93
CA LYS A 126 -5.59 -20.46 -13.12
C LYS A 126 -6.26 -19.07 -13.23
N LYS A 127 -5.54 -18.02 -12.85
CA LYS A 127 -6.01 -16.62 -12.84
C LYS A 127 -4.89 -15.67 -13.23
N HIS A 128 -5.27 -14.51 -13.78
CA HIS A 128 -4.34 -13.41 -13.96
C HIS A 128 -4.14 -12.70 -12.64
N GLY A 129 -2.90 -12.35 -12.32
CA GLY A 129 -2.57 -11.69 -11.07
C GLY A 129 -1.11 -11.27 -10.99
N MET A 130 -0.78 -10.59 -9.92
CA MET A 130 0.58 -10.26 -9.52
C MET A 130 0.98 -11.11 -8.32
N ASN A 131 2.15 -11.70 -8.37
CA ASN A 131 2.71 -12.47 -7.26
C ASN A 131 3.47 -11.54 -6.31
N LEU A 132 3.19 -11.64 -5.01
CA LEU A 132 3.89 -10.94 -3.95
C LEU A 132 4.46 -11.95 -2.96
N GLN A 133 5.70 -11.70 -2.54
CA GLN A 133 6.30 -12.42 -1.40
C GLN A 133 6.09 -11.59 -0.14
N VAL A 134 5.70 -12.25 0.94
CA VAL A 134 5.43 -11.63 2.23
C VAL A 134 6.27 -12.32 3.30
N ILE A 135 6.92 -11.55 4.16
CA ILE A 135 7.52 -12.07 5.39
C ILE A 135 6.68 -11.58 6.56
N ALA A 136 6.27 -12.54 7.40
CA ALA A 136 5.53 -12.26 8.63
C ALA A 136 6.32 -12.69 9.86
N SER A 137 6.04 -12.06 11.00
CA SER A 137 6.52 -12.45 12.32
C SER A 137 5.88 -13.77 12.75
N PRO A 138 6.42 -14.45 13.79
CA PRO A 138 5.76 -15.61 14.40
C PRO A 138 4.33 -15.30 14.90
N GLY A 139 4.04 -14.05 15.22
CA GLY A 139 2.71 -13.58 15.63
C GLY A 139 1.77 -13.23 14.47
N GLY A 140 2.23 -13.36 13.21
CA GLY A 140 1.42 -13.06 12.02
C GLY A 140 1.48 -11.60 11.52
N ASP A 141 2.28 -10.72 12.14
CA ASP A 141 2.45 -9.35 11.66
C ASP A 141 3.31 -9.30 10.41
N ILE A 142 2.84 -8.63 9.36
CA ILE A 142 3.61 -8.43 8.13
C ILE A 142 4.78 -7.47 8.41
N VAL A 143 6.01 -7.94 8.17
CA VAL A 143 7.25 -7.17 8.39
C VAL A 143 7.92 -6.75 7.09
N TRP A 144 7.62 -7.44 5.99
CA TRP A 144 8.12 -7.09 4.66
C TRP A 144 7.22 -7.64 3.56
N VAL A 145 7.16 -6.90 2.46
CA VAL A 145 6.46 -7.30 1.22
C VAL A 145 7.38 -6.99 0.04
N SER A 146 7.49 -7.91 -0.91
CA SER A 146 8.27 -7.72 -2.14
C SER A 146 7.64 -6.70 -3.08
N GLY A 147 8.38 -6.31 -4.11
CA GLY A 147 7.77 -5.75 -5.31
C GLY A 147 6.80 -6.76 -5.97
N ALA A 148 5.84 -6.24 -6.73
CA ALA A 148 4.91 -7.07 -7.47
C ALA A 148 5.62 -7.72 -8.67
N LEU A 149 5.52 -9.05 -8.79
CA LEU A 149 6.03 -9.84 -9.89
C LEU A 149 4.87 -10.34 -10.77
N PRO A 150 5.10 -10.59 -12.06
CA PRO A 150 4.10 -11.22 -12.91
C PRO A 150 3.63 -12.57 -12.32
N GLY A 151 2.33 -12.86 -12.40
CA GLY A 151 1.74 -14.06 -11.80
C GLY A 151 2.25 -15.39 -12.36
N SER A 152 2.91 -15.38 -13.52
CA SER A 152 3.61 -16.55 -14.08
C SER A 152 4.91 -16.90 -13.36
N VAL A 153 5.47 -15.98 -12.56
CA VAL A 153 6.71 -16.21 -11.81
C VAL A 153 6.39 -17.11 -10.62
N HIS A 154 7.02 -18.29 -10.57
CA HIS A 154 6.90 -19.22 -9.46
C HIS A 154 7.65 -18.72 -8.23
N ASP A 155 7.14 -19.02 -7.04
CA ASP A 155 7.68 -18.61 -5.75
C ASP A 155 9.18 -18.90 -5.61
N LYS A 156 9.65 -20.08 -6.08
CA LYS A 156 11.08 -20.44 -6.08
C LYS A 156 11.98 -19.56 -6.94
N LYS A 157 11.43 -18.90 -7.98
CA LYS A 157 12.19 -17.91 -8.78
C LYS A 157 12.15 -16.52 -8.18
N ALA A 158 11.11 -16.21 -7.40
CA ALA A 158 10.94 -14.92 -6.75
C ALA A 158 11.92 -14.71 -5.59
N GLU A 159 12.44 -15.78 -5.00
CA GLU A 159 13.43 -15.72 -3.90
C GLU A 159 14.80 -15.18 -4.32
N TRP A 160 15.09 -15.10 -5.64
CA TRP A 160 16.40 -14.72 -6.19
C TRP A 160 16.43 -13.36 -6.90
N ILE A 161 15.32 -12.61 -6.87
CA ILE A 161 15.16 -11.27 -7.47
C ILE A 161 15.00 -10.22 -6.36
#